data_3a2b286a219f39f969439ccd02048fa3
#
_entry.id   3a2b286a219f39f969439ccd02048fa3
#
_cell.length_a   1.000
_cell.length_b   1.000
_cell.length_c   1.000
_cell.angle_alpha   90.00
_cell.angle_beta   90.00
_cell.angle_gamma   90.00
#
_symmetry.space_group_name_H-M   'P 1'
#
loop_
_entity.id
_entity.type
_entity.pdbx_description
1 polymer ?
#
loop_
_entity_poly.entity_id
_entity_poly.type
_entity_poly.pdbx_seq_one_letter_code
_entity_poly.pdbx_strand_id
1 'polypeptide(L)'
;MASPFHWDGHEWLLFSASTVGIATLSLADESLSDAARERGSSLGFVGDTLEGMGDFRSIVLLGGFYLAGAIGHDSKAKNVCLDGLSASLIASGLITPVMSTFVGRERPTAEQGAYSFHPFEGRSFPSGHATQAFAVASVIATSYDQLWVKLTAYGAASVTAYIRVMRGKHFPTDVVAGALIGTLVGRSVVHFNRKVRSGEMTPERKGARLTVLPVLGAGVYGFSATFDF
;
A
#
# COMPACT_ATOMS: atom_id res chain seq x y z
N MET A 1 13.65 2.06 7.59
CA MET A 1 13.07 2.92 8.65
C MET A 1 13.81 2.65 9.92
N ALA A 2 14.31 3.69 10.59
CA ALA A 2 14.85 3.55 11.93
C ALA A 2 13.70 3.21 12.90
N SER A 3 14.02 2.48 13.97
CA SER A 3 13.06 2.27 15.08
C SER A 3 12.59 3.62 15.61
N PRO A 4 11.32 3.80 16.01
CA PRO A 4 10.84 5.05 16.60
C PRO A 4 11.69 5.57 17.78
N PHE A 5 12.40 4.67 18.43
CA PHE A 5 13.34 5.02 19.51
C PHE A 5 14.62 5.74 19.03
N HIS A 6 14.86 5.81 17.71
CA HIS A 6 16.01 6.46 17.08
C HIS A 6 15.58 7.57 16.11
N TRP A 7 14.30 7.99 16.16
CA TRP A 7 13.79 9.07 15.34
C TRP A 7 14.37 10.41 15.81
N ASP A 8 14.78 11.22 14.84
CA ASP A 8 15.16 12.61 15.08
C ASP A 8 13.93 13.52 15.21
N GLY A 9 14.15 14.80 15.52
CA GLY A 9 13.06 15.77 15.69
C GLY A 9 12.25 15.98 14.41
N HIS A 10 12.84 15.81 13.22
CA HIS A 10 12.14 15.95 11.95
C HIS A 10 11.20 14.76 11.69
N GLU A 11 11.62 13.55 12.00
CA GLU A 11 10.78 12.36 11.84
C GLU A 11 9.58 12.39 12.82
N TRP A 12 9.82 12.82 14.06
CA TRP A 12 8.75 13.05 15.04
C TRP A 12 7.78 14.15 14.59
N LEU A 13 8.30 15.23 14.01
CA LEU A 13 7.46 16.32 13.47
C LEU A 13 6.57 15.83 12.34
N LEU A 14 7.12 15.09 11.38
CA LEU A 14 6.35 14.53 10.26
C LEU A 14 5.28 13.53 10.75
N PHE A 15 5.61 12.67 11.69
CA PHE A 15 4.65 11.74 12.27
C PHE A 15 3.51 12.48 12.98
N SER A 16 3.85 13.46 13.84
CA SER A 16 2.87 14.25 14.57
C SER A 16 1.99 15.07 13.61
N ALA A 17 2.58 15.72 12.62
CA ALA A 17 1.84 16.49 11.62
C ALA A 17 0.89 15.61 10.81
N SER A 18 1.32 14.39 10.44
CA SER A 18 0.48 13.43 9.73
C SER A 18 -0.70 12.96 10.61
N THR A 19 -0.43 12.69 11.89
CA THR A 19 -1.46 12.27 12.85
C THR A 19 -2.48 13.38 13.09
N VAL A 20 -2.01 14.60 13.33
CA VAL A 20 -2.88 15.79 13.50
C VAL A 20 -3.67 16.05 12.22
N GLY A 21 -3.04 15.95 11.04
CA GLY A 21 -3.71 16.12 9.75
C GLY A 21 -4.85 15.12 9.53
N ILE A 22 -4.62 13.83 9.84
CA ILE A 22 -5.66 12.80 9.77
C ILE A 22 -6.77 13.09 10.79
N ALA A 23 -6.42 13.44 12.03
CA ALA A 23 -7.41 13.77 13.06
C ALA A 23 -8.24 15.01 12.70
N THR A 24 -7.63 16.03 12.10
CA THR A 24 -8.36 17.22 11.63
C THR A 24 -9.25 16.87 10.44
N LEU A 25 -8.76 16.08 9.48
CA LEU A 25 -9.55 15.65 8.32
C LEU A 25 -10.76 14.80 8.76
N SER A 26 -10.65 14.02 9.84
CA SER A 26 -11.75 13.19 10.31
C SER A 26 -12.99 13.99 10.72
N LEU A 27 -12.83 15.27 11.10
CA LEU A 27 -13.95 16.16 11.40
C LEU A 27 -14.82 16.46 10.17
N ALA A 28 -14.26 16.27 8.96
CA ALA A 28 -14.95 16.48 7.70
C ALA A 28 -15.34 15.16 7.00
N ASP A 29 -15.10 14.00 7.62
CA ASP A 29 -15.28 12.70 6.98
C ASP A 29 -16.72 12.49 6.45
N GLU A 30 -17.73 12.81 7.24
CA GLU A 30 -19.13 12.64 6.82
C GLU A 30 -19.48 13.57 5.67
N SER A 31 -19.24 14.86 5.83
CA SER A 31 -19.58 15.87 4.83
C SER A 31 -18.86 15.64 3.49
N LEU A 32 -17.59 15.25 3.54
CA LEU A 32 -16.81 14.93 2.34
C LEU A 32 -17.25 13.61 1.70
N SER A 33 -17.61 12.62 2.52
CA SER A 33 -18.13 11.34 2.03
C SER A 33 -19.46 11.54 1.32
N ASP A 34 -20.40 12.30 1.89
CA ASP A 34 -21.69 12.56 1.31
C ASP A 34 -21.57 13.37 0.00
N ALA A 35 -20.77 14.44 0.01
CA ALA A 35 -20.49 15.23 -1.19
C ALA A 35 -19.84 14.40 -2.32
N ALA A 36 -18.98 13.44 -1.98
CA ALA A 36 -18.38 12.54 -2.96
C ALA A 36 -19.39 11.53 -3.51
N ARG A 37 -20.28 10.99 -2.68
CA ARG A 37 -21.33 10.04 -3.06
C ARG A 37 -22.35 10.67 -3.99
N GLU A 38 -22.78 11.90 -3.72
CA GLU A 38 -23.71 12.66 -4.60
C GLU A 38 -23.15 12.85 -6.02
N ARG A 39 -21.82 13.04 -6.16
CA ARG A 39 -21.14 13.18 -7.45
C ARG A 39 -20.83 11.86 -8.14
N GLY A 40 -20.97 10.74 -7.41
CA GLY A 40 -20.42 9.43 -7.80
C GLY A 40 -21.13 8.70 -8.94
N SER A 41 -22.27 9.18 -9.42
CA SER A 41 -23.07 8.49 -10.45
C SER A 41 -22.46 8.49 -11.87
N SER A 42 -21.36 9.22 -12.10
CA SER A 42 -20.86 9.51 -13.47
C SER A 42 -19.63 8.74 -13.95
N LEU A 43 -18.94 7.94 -13.09
CA LEU A 43 -17.65 7.35 -13.48
C LEU A 43 -17.71 6.00 -14.22
N GLY A 44 -18.87 5.35 -14.30
CA GLY A 44 -19.10 4.15 -15.11
C GLY A 44 -17.90 3.19 -15.25
N PHE A 45 -17.62 2.74 -16.49
CA PHE A 45 -16.55 1.80 -16.82
C PHE A 45 -15.14 2.24 -16.36
N VAL A 46 -14.83 3.54 -16.40
CA VAL A 46 -13.52 4.05 -15.96
C VAL A 46 -13.34 3.85 -14.47
N GLY A 47 -14.41 4.13 -13.69
CA GLY A 47 -14.42 3.89 -12.25
C GLY A 47 -14.20 2.42 -11.91
N ASP A 48 -14.87 1.50 -12.60
CA ASP A 48 -14.74 0.06 -12.38
C ASP A 48 -13.34 -0.46 -12.72
N THR A 49 -12.72 0.11 -13.77
CA THR A 49 -11.38 -0.27 -14.18
C THR A 49 -10.33 0.18 -13.18
N LEU A 50 -10.41 1.42 -12.72
CA LEU A 50 -9.43 2.00 -11.81
C LEU A 50 -9.61 1.54 -10.35
N GLU A 51 -10.83 1.18 -9.93
CA GLU A 51 -11.02 0.57 -8.61
C GLU A 51 -10.18 -0.69 -8.43
N GLY A 52 -10.08 -1.50 -9.46
CA GLY A 52 -9.29 -2.73 -9.44
C GLY A 52 -7.77 -2.53 -9.32
N MET A 53 -7.26 -1.30 -9.44
CA MET A 53 -5.84 -1.01 -9.15
C MET A 53 -5.50 -1.18 -7.67
N GLY A 54 -6.50 -1.22 -6.80
CA GLY A 54 -6.33 -1.49 -5.38
C GLY A 54 -6.41 -2.97 -4.98
N ASP A 55 -6.54 -3.88 -5.94
CA ASP A 55 -6.68 -5.31 -5.73
C ASP A 55 -5.78 -6.14 -6.68
N PHE A 56 -6.28 -7.28 -7.16
CA PHE A 56 -5.58 -8.20 -8.04
C PHE A 56 -5.03 -7.56 -9.34
N ARG A 57 -5.65 -6.51 -9.87
CA ARG A 57 -5.17 -5.85 -11.11
C ARG A 57 -3.81 -5.17 -10.91
N SER A 58 -3.51 -4.70 -9.70
CA SER A 58 -2.17 -4.21 -9.38
C SER A 58 -1.11 -5.30 -9.48
N ILE A 59 -1.46 -6.53 -9.12
CA ILE A 59 -0.56 -7.71 -9.26
C ILE A 59 -0.36 -8.04 -10.73
N VAL A 60 -1.42 -7.96 -11.54
CA VAL A 60 -1.31 -8.14 -13.01
C VAL A 60 -0.41 -7.07 -13.63
N LEU A 61 -0.54 -5.81 -13.20
CA LEU A 61 0.36 -4.73 -13.62
C LEU A 61 1.82 -5.04 -13.28
N LEU A 62 2.09 -5.49 -12.06
CA LEU A 62 3.44 -5.89 -11.62
C LEU A 62 3.97 -7.08 -12.44
N GLY A 63 3.12 -8.04 -12.76
CA GLY A 63 3.45 -9.13 -13.68
C GLY A 63 3.82 -8.63 -15.08
N GLY A 64 3.13 -7.62 -15.58
CA GLY A 64 3.47 -6.94 -16.83
C GLY A 64 4.86 -6.29 -16.79
N PHE A 65 5.22 -5.64 -15.70
CA PHE A 65 6.59 -5.12 -15.47
C PHE A 65 7.63 -6.24 -15.51
N TYR A 66 7.34 -7.37 -14.87
CA TYR A 66 8.25 -8.52 -14.88
C TYR A 66 8.46 -9.08 -16.28
N LEU A 67 7.37 -9.30 -17.03
CA LEU A 67 7.42 -9.82 -18.39
C LEU A 67 8.16 -8.85 -19.33
N ALA A 68 7.84 -7.56 -19.27
CA ALA A 68 8.54 -6.54 -20.05
C ALA A 68 10.04 -6.52 -19.74
N GLY A 69 10.40 -6.61 -18.45
CA GLY A 69 11.80 -6.69 -18.02
C GLY A 69 12.47 -8.00 -18.38
N ALA A 70 11.75 -9.12 -18.47
CA ALA A 70 12.28 -10.41 -18.90
C ALA A 70 12.60 -10.42 -20.40
N ILE A 71 11.66 -9.92 -21.20
CA ILE A 71 11.79 -9.85 -22.67
C ILE A 71 12.84 -8.80 -23.07
N GLY A 72 12.77 -7.59 -22.44
CA GLY A 72 13.66 -6.48 -22.76
C GLY A 72 15.01 -6.52 -22.05
N HIS A 73 15.31 -7.58 -21.25
CA HIS A 73 16.52 -7.70 -20.43
C HIS A 73 16.72 -6.50 -19.48
N ASP A 74 15.61 -5.83 -19.07
CA ASP A 74 15.61 -4.69 -18.17
C ASP A 74 15.46 -5.14 -16.72
N SER A 75 16.59 -5.10 -15.98
CA SER A 75 16.62 -5.43 -14.56
C SER A 75 15.80 -4.44 -13.71
N LYS A 76 15.66 -3.18 -14.14
CA LYS A 76 14.86 -2.18 -13.43
C LYS A 76 13.38 -2.58 -13.42
N ALA A 77 12.83 -2.97 -14.57
CA ALA A 77 11.44 -3.41 -14.67
C ALA A 77 11.17 -4.67 -13.84
N LYS A 78 12.09 -5.65 -13.84
CA LYS A 78 11.99 -6.83 -12.95
C LYS A 78 12.00 -6.44 -11.48
N ASN A 79 12.87 -5.51 -11.09
CA ASN A 79 12.96 -5.03 -9.71
C ASN A 79 11.68 -4.30 -9.28
N VAL A 80 11.02 -3.55 -10.16
CA VAL A 80 9.71 -2.92 -9.88
C VAL A 80 8.67 -3.98 -9.52
N CYS A 81 8.64 -5.11 -10.22
CA CYS A 81 7.74 -6.20 -9.87
C CYS A 81 8.05 -6.77 -8.48
N LEU A 82 9.30 -7.13 -8.22
CA LEU A 82 9.69 -7.76 -6.95
C LEU A 82 9.49 -6.81 -5.75
N ASP A 83 9.91 -5.55 -5.91
CA ASP A 83 9.73 -4.52 -4.88
C ASP A 83 8.23 -4.22 -4.67
N GLY A 84 7.44 -4.20 -5.76
CA GLY A 84 6.00 -4.00 -5.71
C GLY A 84 5.27 -5.12 -5.00
N LEU A 85 5.60 -6.38 -5.26
CA LEU A 85 5.04 -7.53 -4.55
C LEU A 85 5.41 -7.51 -3.06
N SER A 86 6.66 -7.17 -2.74
CA SER A 86 7.11 -7.05 -1.35
C SER A 86 6.39 -5.93 -0.61
N ALA A 87 6.25 -4.75 -1.25
CA ALA A 87 5.52 -3.63 -0.69
C ALA A 87 4.02 -3.94 -0.49
N SER A 88 3.40 -4.63 -1.46
CA SER A 88 2.02 -5.09 -1.38
C SER A 88 1.79 -6.04 -0.20
N LEU A 89 2.67 -7.03 -0.05
CA LEU A 89 2.58 -8.00 1.04
C LEU A 89 2.72 -7.31 2.41
N ILE A 90 3.67 -6.40 2.55
CA ILE A 90 3.91 -5.71 3.82
C ILE A 90 2.78 -4.71 4.12
N ALA A 91 2.46 -3.81 3.18
CA ALA A 91 1.51 -2.73 3.43
C ALA A 91 0.07 -3.22 3.47
N SER A 92 -0.36 -3.93 2.42
CA SER A 92 -1.75 -4.35 2.23
C SER A 92 -2.04 -5.73 2.81
N GLY A 93 -1.05 -6.63 2.79
CA GLY A 93 -1.20 -8.00 3.31
C GLY A 93 -0.96 -8.13 4.81
N LEU A 94 -0.15 -7.27 5.43
CA LEU A 94 0.18 -7.37 6.85
C LEU A 94 -0.29 -6.15 7.65
N ILE A 95 0.19 -4.95 7.32
CA ILE A 95 -0.09 -3.75 8.14
C ILE A 95 -1.58 -3.40 8.12
N THR A 96 -2.19 -3.35 6.95
CA THR A 96 -3.60 -2.98 6.81
C THR A 96 -4.55 -3.91 7.56
N PRO A 97 -4.51 -5.25 7.42
CA PRO A 97 -5.39 -6.14 8.16
C PRO A 97 -5.22 -6.04 9.67
N VAL A 98 -3.97 -5.93 10.15
CA VAL A 98 -3.69 -5.76 11.57
C VAL A 98 -4.32 -4.46 12.08
N MET A 99 -4.03 -3.32 11.45
CA MET A 99 -4.62 -2.04 11.86
C MET A 99 -6.14 -2.05 11.75
N SER A 100 -6.69 -2.60 10.69
CA SER A 100 -8.14 -2.67 10.47
C SER A 100 -8.84 -3.46 11.58
N THR A 101 -8.24 -4.58 11.99
CA THR A 101 -8.78 -5.41 13.06
C THR A 101 -8.79 -4.69 14.40
N PHE A 102 -7.70 -4.00 14.75
CA PHE A 102 -7.61 -3.32 16.05
C PHE A 102 -8.40 -2.01 16.11
N VAL A 103 -8.46 -1.25 14.99
CA VAL A 103 -9.23 -0.01 14.94
C VAL A 103 -10.73 -0.28 14.85
N GLY A 104 -11.13 -1.25 14.03
CA GLY A 104 -12.53 -1.69 13.93
C GLY A 104 -13.51 -0.60 13.50
N ARG A 105 -13.10 0.34 12.63
CA ARG A 105 -13.99 1.41 12.16
C ARG A 105 -15.06 0.86 11.23
N GLU A 106 -16.32 1.26 11.43
CA GLU A 106 -17.43 0.95 10.55
C GLU A 106 -17.35 1.72 9.22
N ARG A 107 -17.95 1.17 8.17
CA ARG A 107 -17.98 1.79 6.84
C ARG A 107 -19.07 2.86 6.75
N PRO A 108 -18.93 3.85 5.85
CA PRO A 108 -20.00 4.81 5.58
C PRO A 108 -21.36 4.16 5.25
N THR A 109 -21.35 2.99 4.59
CA THR A 109 -22.56 2.22 4.25
C THR A 109 -23.26 1.57 5.44
N ALA A 110 -22.65 1.52 6.61
CA ALA A 110 -23.29 1.03 7.83
C ALA A 110 -24.23 2.10 8.48
N GLU A 111 -24.14 3.35 8.03
CA GLU A 111 -24.97 4.48 8.50
C GLU A 111 -24.87 4.73 10.02
N GLN A 112 -23.76 4.32 10.63
CA GLN A 112 -23.50 4.47 12.07
C GLN A 112 -22.64 5.70 12.39
N GLY A 113 -22.36 6.54 11.37
CA GLY A 113 -21.50 7.72 11.51
C GLY A 113 -20.01 7.42 11.41
N ALA A 114 -19.22 8.49 11.25
CA ALA A 114 -17.77 8.39 11.03
C ALA A 114 -16.98 7.98 12.28
N TYR A 115 -17.57 8.00 13.45
CA TYR A 115 -16.93 7.71 14.73
C TYR A 115 -17.41 6.40 15.38
N SER A 116 -18.01 5.50 14.59
CA SER A 116 -18.39 4.18 15.07
C SER A 116 -17.21 3.22 14.94
N PHE A 117 -16.71 2.75 16.08
CA PHE A 117 -15.54 1.86 16.18
C PHE A 117 -15.90 0.61 16.98
N HIS A 118 -15.78 -0.54 16.33
CA HIS A 118 -15.99 -1.87 16.93
C HIS A 118 -14.74 -2.72 16.64
N PRO A 119 -13.72 -2.70 17.52
CA PRO A 119 -12.52 -3.51 17.36
C PRO A 119 -12.87 -4.97 17.08
N PHE A 120 -12.17 -5.57 16.13
CA PHE A 120 -12.34 -6.92 15.59
C PHE A 120 -13.55 -7.13 14.65
N GLU A 121 -14.51 -6.19 14.56
CA GLU A 121 -15.71 -6.29 13.72
C GLU A 121 -15.64 -5.35 12.51
N GLY A 122 -15.48 -4.05 12.73
CA GLY A 122 -15.39 -3.05 11.67
C GLY A 122 -14.11 -3.17 10.85
N ARG A 123 -14.15 -2.81 9.56
CA ARG A 123 -13.01 -2.97 8.63
C ARG A 123 -12.89 -1.81 7.63
N SER A 124 -13.17 -0.58 8.07
CA SER A 124 -13.04 0.57 7.20
C SER A 124 -11.62 1.16 7.21
N PHE A 125 -10.99 1.29 8.38
CA PHE A 125 -9.71 1.97 8.54
C PHE A 125 -8.54 0.99 8.75
N PRO A 126 -7.40 1.20 8.06
CA PRO A 126 -7.23 2.03 6.87
C PRO A 126 -7.78 1.34 5.61
N SER A 127 -7.93 2.10 4.51
CA SER A 127 -8.40 1.55 3.24
C SER A 127 -7.36 0.64 2.58
N GLY A 128 -7.65 -0.67 2.49
CA GLY A 128 -6.75 -1.64 1.86
C GLY A 128 -6.50 -1.36 0.37
N HIS A 129 -7.54 -0.95 -0.38
CA HIS A 129 -7.39 -0.60 -1.80
C HIS A 129 -6.50 0.64 -1.99
N ALA A 130 -6.66 1.67 -1.15
CA ALA A 130 -5.78 2.83 -1.19
C ALA A 130 -4.34 2.43 -0.81
N THR A 131 -4.16 1.65 0.26
CA THR A 131 -2.84 1.15 0.67
C THR A 131 -2.14 0.40 -0.46
N GLN A 132 -2.83 -0.52 -1.11
CA GLN A 132 -2.30 -1.32 -2.22
C GLN A 132 -1.93 -0.44 -3.42
N ALA A 133 -2.84 0.42 -3.86
CA ALA A 133 -2.62 1.30 -5.01
C ALA A 133 -1.43 2.24 -4.79
N PHE A 134 -1.34 2.87 -3.61
CA PHE A 134 -0.24 3.77 -3.28
C PHE A 134 1.08 3.05 -3.01
N ALA A 135 1.07 1.82 -2.50
CA ALA A 135 2.29 1.01 -2.37
C ALA A 135 2.90 0.73 -3.74
N VAL A 136 2.11 0.26 -4.70
CA VAL A 136 2.56 -0.01 -6.08
C VAL A 136 2.97 1.28 -6.79
N ALA A 137 2.14 2.35 -6.70
CA ALA A 137 2.46 3.64 -7.29
C ALA A 137 3.78 4.21 -6.75
N SER A 138 4.02 4.08 -5.46
CA SER A 138 5.23 4.53 -4.80
C SER A 138 6.48 3.77 -5.25
N VAL A 139 6.37 2.45 -5.42
CA VAL A 139 7.46 1.63 -5.97
C VAL A 139 7.80 2.08 -7.40
N ILE A 140 6.81 2.24 -8.27
CA ILE A 140 7.01 2.72 -9.64
C ILE A 140 7.63 4.11 -9.63
N ALA A 141 7.05 5.07 -8.89
CA ALA A 141 7.50 6.46 -8.83
C ALA A 141 8.91 6.62 -8.23
N THR A 142 9.33 5.71 -7.34
CA THR A 142 10.67 5.72 -6.75
C THR A 142 11.69 5.05 -7.68
N SER A 143 11.24 4.13 -8.54
CA SER A 143 12.11 3.43 -9.49
C SER A 143 12.39 4.24 -10.75
N TYR A 144 11.48 5.12 -11.17
CA TYR A 144 11.62 5.94 -12.37
C TYR A 144 11.68 7.43 -12.04
N ASP A 145 12.63 8.15 -12.67
CA ASP A 145 12.85 9.58 -12.40
C ASP A 145 11.93 10.50 -13.19
N GLN A 146 11.36 10.00 -14.30
CA GLN A 146 10.50 10.77 -15.20
C GLN A 146 9.24 11.26 -14.49
N LEU A 147 9.00 12.57 -14.54
CA LEU A 147 7.87 13.20 -13.87
C LEU A 147 6.53 12.62 -14.32
N TRP A 148 6.37 12.35 -15.62
CA TRP A 148 5.11 11.78 -16.14
C TRP A 148 4.81 10.40 -15.57
N VAL A 149 5.84 9.55 -15.31
CA VAL A 149 5.66 8.24 -14.68
C VAL A 149 5.14 8.42 -13.24
N LYS A 150 5.74 9.35 -12.50
CA LYS A 150 5.32 9.65 -11.12
C LYS A 150 3.89 10.19 -11.07
N LEU A 151 3.56 11.13 -11.95
CA LEU A 151 2.22 11.70 -12.05
C LEU A 151 1.17 10.65 -12.45
N THR A 152 1.47 9.79 -13.41
CA THR A 152 0.56 8.72 -13.83
C THR A 152 0.34 7.71 -12.72
N ALA A 153 1.42 7.25 -12.06
CA ALA A 153 1.32 6.26 -10.99
C ALA A 153 0.51 6.78 -9.80
N TYR A 154 0.86 7.95 -9.26
CA TYR A 154 0.13 8.54 -8.15
C TYR A 154 -1.26 9.04 -8.56
N GLY A 155 -1.44 9.51 -9.78
CA GLY A 155 -2.74 9.90 -10.32
C GLY A 155 -3.71 8.71 -10.34
N ALA A 156 -3.29 7.56 -10.86
CA ALA A 156 -4.10 6.34 -10.87
C ALA A 156 -4.45 5.88 -9.43
N ALA A 157 -3.47 5.90 -8.52
CA ALA A 157 -3.70 5.57 -7.13
C ALA A 157 -4.69 6.54 -6.44
N SER A 158 -4.59 7.83 -6.74
CA SER A 158 -5.51 8.86 -6.21
C SER A 158 -6.94 8.68 -6.72
N VAL A 159 -7.10 8.33 -7.99
CA VAL A 159 -8.42 8.01 -8.56
C VAL A 159 -8.99 6.76 -7.91
N THR A 160 -8.20 5.70 -7.70
CA THR A 160 -8.62 4.52 -6.96
C THR A 160 -9.12 4.90 -5.56
N ALA A 161 -8.35 5.70 -4.81
CA ALA A 161 -8.72 6.16 -3.47
C ALA A 161 -10.04 6.97 -3.48
N TYR A 162 -10.20 7.89 -4.42
CA TYR A 162 -11.40 8.70 -4.58
C TYR A 162 -12.64 7.85 -4.87
N ILE A 163 -12.53 6.86 -5.74
CA ILE A 163 -13.63 5.93 -6.04
C ILE A 163 -14.09 5.18 -4.79
N ARG A 164 -13.18 4.84 -3.87
CA ARG A 164 -13.56 4.17 -2.61
C ARG A 164 -14.44 5.06 -1.73
N VAL A 165 -14.17 6.37 -1.70
CA VAL A 165 -15.01 7.34 -0.99
C VAL A 165 -16.36 7.50 -1.68
N MET A 166 -16.36 7.73 -2.99
CA MET A 166 -17.59 7.89 -3.78
C MET A 166 -18.55 6.70 -3.66
N ARG A 167 -18.02 5.49 -3.56
CA ARG A 167 -18.83 4.27 -3.39
C ARG A 167 -19.24 4.00 -1.93
N GLY A 168 -18.95 4.91 -1.01
CA GLY A 168 -19.27 4.77 0.41
C GLY A 168 -18.58 3.56 1.08
N LYS A 169 -17.46 3.09 0.51
CA LYS A 169 -16.71 1.96 1.07
C LYS A 169 -15.76 2.39 2.17
N HIS A 170 -15.30 3.64 2.12
CA HIS A 170 -14.34 4.22 3.05
C HIS A 170 -14.60 5.70 3.25
N PHE A 171 -14.27 6.21 4.43
CA PHE A 171 -14.19 7.64 4.68
C PHE A 171 -12.91 8.25 4.06
N PRO A 172 -12.87 9.58 3.82
CA PRO A 172 -11.68 10.27 3.34
C PRO A 172 -10.42 9.98 4.18
N THR A 173 -10.52 9.97 5.49
CA THR A 173 -9.38 9.65 6.37
C THR A 173 -8.88 8.22 6.22
N ASP A 174 -9.76 7.25 5.94
CA ASP A 174 -9.36 5.85 5.72
C ASP A 174 -8.45 5.73 4.49
N VAL A 175 -8.77 6.46 3.42
CA VAL A 175 -7.99 6.42 2.18
C VAL A 175 -6.70 7.23 2.29
N VAL A 176 -6.71 8.35 3.02
CA VAL A 176 -5.49 9.14 3.29
C VAL A 176 -4.52 8.35 4.15
N ALA A 177 -4.99 7.69 5.21
CA ALA A 177 -4.16 6.82 6.02
C ALA A 177 -3.57 5.66 5.19
N GLY A 178 -4.39 5.01 4.37
CA GLY A 178 -3.93 3.98 3.45
C GLY A 178 -2.89 4.47 2.45
N ALA A 179 -3.09 5.67 1.88
CA ALA A 179 -2.15 6.30 0.95
C ALA A 179 -0.79 6.58 1.62
N LEU A 180 -0.79 7.08 2.85
CA LEU A 180 0.42 7.31 3.63
C LEU A 180 1.17 6.00 3.90
N ILE A 181 0.47 4.98 4.42
CA ILE A 181 1.06 3.66 4.69
C ILE A 181 1.65 3.07 3.42
N GLY A 182 0.89 3.02 2.33
CA GLY A 182 1.33 2.47 1.05
C GLY A 182 2.56 3.21 0.51
N THR A 183 2.53 4.54 0.55
CA THR A 183 3.66 5.36 0.07
C THR A 183 4.92 5.15 0.91
N LEU A 184 4.80 5.15 2.22
CA LEU A 184 5.95 4.95 3.11
C LEU A 184 6.57 3.56 2.94
N VAL A 185 5.74 2.52 2.91
CA VAL A 185 6.22 1.15 2.74
C VAL A 185 6.85 0.96 1.36
N GLY A 186 6.19 1.41 0.29
CA GLY A 186 6.71 1.26 -1.07
C GLY A 186 8.06 1.94 -1.27
N ARG A 187 8.21 3.20 -0.79
CA ARG A 187 9.51 3.89 -0.82
C ARG A 187 10.57 3.18 -0.01
N SER A 188 10.22 2.73 1.20
CA SER A 188 11.16 2.03 2.09
C SER A 188 11.66 0.73 1.49
N VAL A 189 10.77 -0.06 0.88
CA VAL A 189 11.14 -1.33 0.20
C VAL A 189 12.12 -1.06 -0.95
N VAL A 190 11.84 -0.08 -1.81
CA VAL A 190 12.74 0.26 -2.93
C VAL A 190 14.11 0.72 -2.42
N HIS A 191 14.14 1.61 -1.42
CA HIS A 191 15.41 2.10 -0.87
C HIS A 191 16.21 0.99 -0.20
N PHE A 192 15.56 0.13 0.59
CA PHE A 192 16.21 -1.00 1.24
C PHE A 192 16.76 -1.98 0.20
N ASN A 193 15.93 -2.44 -0.73
CA ASN A 193 16.33 -3.39 -1.74
C ASN A 193 17.41 -2.84 -2.69
N ARG A 194 17.41 -1.54 -2.95
CA ARG A 194 18.47 -0.87 -3.71
C ARG A 194 19.81 -0.97 -2.99
N LYS A 195 19.86 -0.70 -1.69
CA LYS A 195 21.09 -0.84 -0.87
C LYS A 195 21.58 -2.29 -0.79
N VAL A 196 20.66 -3.25 -0.70
CA VAL A 196 21.02 -4.67 -0.74
C VAL A 196 21.60 -5.06 -2.11
N ARG A 197 20.97 -4.62 -3.19
CA ARG A 197 21.44 -4.91 -4.56
C ARG A 197 22.77 -4.22 -4.92
N SER A 198 23.04 -3.03 -4.36
CA SER A 198 24.32 -2.32 -4.56
C SER A 198 25.47 -2.87 -3.71
N GLY A 199 25.19 -3.78 -2.77
CA GLY A 199 26.19 -4.31 -1.85
C GLY A 199 26.55 -3.36 -0.69
N GLU A 200 25.89 -2.21 -0.57
CA GLU A 200 26.06 -1.27 0.55
C GLU A 200 25.54 -1.84 1.87
N MET A 201 24.57 -2.73 1.81
CA MET A 201 24.12 -3.54 2.92
C MET A 201 24.46 -5.01 2.63
N THR A 202 25.59 -5.47 3.08
CA THR A 202 25.78 -6.91 3.34
C THR A 202 24.99 -7.20 4.60
N PRO A 203 24.02 -8.15 4.56
CA PRO A 203 23.45 -8.65 5.80
C PRO A 203 24.60 -9.21 6.63
N GLU A 204 24.99 -8.53 7.72
CA GLU A 204 25.92 -9.15 8.67
C GLU A 204 25.26 -10.47 9.10
N ARG A 205 25.93 -11.57 8.78
CA ARG A 205 25.57 -12.90 9.24
C ARG A 205 25.85 -12.98 10.74
N LYS A 206 25.00 -12.37 11.53
CA LYS A 206 24.93 -12.58 12.97
C LYS A 206 23.50 -12.87 13.35
N GLY A 207 23.16 -14.16 13.40
CA GLY A 207 21.87 -14.61 13.91
C GLY A 207 21.16 -15.59 12.99
N ALA A 208 20.28 -16.36 13.55
CA ALA A 208 19.44 -17.36 12.90
C ALA A 208 18.78 -16.80 11.63
N ARG A 209 18.97 -17.48 10.52
CA ARG A 209 18.44 -17.10 9.21
C ARG A 209 17.23 -17.97 8.90
N LEU A 210 16.05 -17.37 8.89
CA LEU A 210 14.87 -18.03 8.34
C LEU A 210 14.80 -17.75 6.83
N THR A 211 14.97 -18.78 6.02
CA THR A 211 14.75 -18.71 4.58
C THR A 211 13.45 -19.45 4.27
N VAL A 212 12.45 -18.74 3.77
CA VAL A 212 11.20 -19.34 3.32
C VAL A 212 11.19 -19.29 1.79
N LEU A 213 11.16 -20.47 1.16
CA LEU A 213 11.12 -20.61 -0.30
C LEU A 213 9.86 -21.38 -0.69
N PRO A 214 9.12 -20.94 -1.72
CA PRO A 214 8.07 -21.76 -2.30
C PRO A 214 8.68 -22.98 -2.96
N VAL A 215 8.16 -24.17 -2.65
CA VAL A 215 8.52 -25.42 -3.31
C VAL A 215 7.45 -25.74 -4.33
N LEU A 216 7.82 -25.70 -5.60
CA LEU A 216 6.95 -26.02 -6.73
C LEU A 216 7.60 -27.19 -7.50
N GLY A 217 7.08 -28.39 -7.37
CA GLY A 217 7.58 -29.55 -8.13
C GLY A 217 6.69 -30.79 -8.02
N ALA A 218 6.58 -31.53 -9.11
CA ALA A 218 6.02 -32.89 -9.24
C ALA A 218 4.91 -33.31 -8.26
N GLY A 219 3.88 -32.45 -8.10
CA GLY A 219 2.72 -32.78 -7.25
C GLY A 219 2.86 -32.35 -5.78
N VAL A 220 3.95 -31.70 -5.40
CA VAL A 220 4.14 -31.13 -4.05
C VAL A 220 4.14 -29.61 -4.15
N TYR A 221 3.16 -28.99 -3.49
CA TYR A 221 3.05 -27.53 -3.36
C TYR A 221 3.17 -27.17 -1.88
N GLY A 222 4.17 -26.35 -1.53
CA GLY A 222 4.38 -25.97 -0.13
C GLY A 222 5.41 -24.86 0.01
N PHE A 223 5.73 -24.53 1.25
CA PHE A 223 6.84 -23.65 1.59
C PHE A 223 7.91 -24.44 2.32
N SER A 224 9.15 -24.32 1.89
CA SER A 224 10.31 -24.80 2.66
C SER A 224 10.78 -23.66 3.55
N ALA A 225 10.84 -23.89 4.85
CA ALA A 225 11.43 -22.99 5.81
C ALA A 225 12.75 -23.62 6.33
N THR A 226 13.87 -22.97 6.03
CA THR A 226 15.20 -23.39 6.54
C THR A 226 15.63 -22.42 7.61
N PHE A 227 15.96 -22.94 8.78
CA PHE A 227 16.58 -22.21 9.89
C PHE A 227 18.07 -22.53 9.91
N ASP A 228 18.91 -21.54 9.59
CA ASP A 228 20.35 -21.61 9.76
C ASP A 228 20.73 -20.85 11.03
N PHE A 229 21.48 -21.49 11.94
CA PHE A 229 21.93 -20.92 13.20
C PHE A 229 23.35 -20.38 13.08
#